data_bf8ba7211342c0eab90912e55909c677
#
_entry.id   bf8ba7211342c0eab90912e55909c677
#
_cell.length_a   1.000
_cell.length_b   1.000
_cell.length_c   1.000
_cell.angle_alpha   90.00
_cell.angle_beta   90.00
_cell.angle_gamma   90.00
#
_symmetry.space_group_name_H-M   'P 1'
#
loop_
_entity.id
_entity.type
_entity.pdbx_description
1 polymer ?
#
loop_
_entity_poly.entity_id
_entity_poly.type
_entity_poly.pdbx_seq_one_letter_code
_entity_poly.pdbx_strand_id
1 'polypeptide(L)'
;FFLPTFNKEEIISRGDFLATGTVYRKGLIKNLKYYNERTKNSGLENYELILKLLESNFEGKRINKFLFYYRKHKKNVSILKKKKIISYGKKLFFKMNLEKYSKNQFHPWI
;
A
#
# COMPACT_ATOMS: atom_id res chain seq x y z
N PHE A 1 -12.10 -11.28 -5.33
CA PHE A 1 -10.98 -10.54 -4.73
C PHE A 1 -10.99 -10.69 -3.21
N PHE A 2 -10.00 -11.34 -2.67
CA PHE A 2 -9.91 -11.66 -1.26
C PHE A 2 -8.72 -10.92 -0.62
N LEU A 3 -9.00 -10.13 0.43
CA LEU A 3 -7.95 -9.44 1.18
C LEU A 3 -7.43 -10.33 2.31
N PRO A 4 -6.11 -10.44 2.49
CA PRO A 4 -5.55 -11.11 3.66
C PRO A 4 -5.84 -10.34 4.94
N THR A 5 -5.60 -10.97 6.09
CA THR A 5 -5.66 -10.27 7.38
C THR A 5 -4.59 -9.19 7.46
N PHE A 6 -4.80 -8.20 8.31
CA PHE A 6 -3.81 -7.15 8.53
C PHE A 6 -2.58 -7.76 9.24
N ASN A 7 -1.50 -7.93 8.48
CA ASN A 7 -0.26 -8.52 8.93
C ASN A 7 0.91 -7.80 8.28
N LYS A 8 1.89 -7.42 9.06
CA LYS A 8 3.05 -6.63 8.59
C LYS A 8 3.81 -7.31 7.46
N GLU A 9 4.16 -8.57 7.63
CA GLU A 9 4.93 -9.32 6.63
C GLU A 9 4.14 -9.50 5.34
N GLU A 10 2.85 -9.83 5.44
CA GLU A 10 1.97 -9.97 4.29
C GLU A 10 1.82 -8.65 3.53
N ILE A 11 1.66 -7.54 4.23
CA ILE A 11 1.54 -6.21 3.61
C ILE A 11 2.83 -5.85 2.87
N ILE A 12 3.98 -6.09 3.47
CA ILE A 12 5.27 -5.78 2.84
C ILE A 12 5.56 -6.70 1.65
N SER A 13 5.33 -7.99 1.80
CA SER A 13 5.67 -8.98 0.75
C SER A 13 4.68 -9.02 -0.41
N ARG A 14 3.42 -8.69 -0.18
CA ARG A 14 2.37 -8.69 -1.20
C ARG A 14 2.23 -7.36 -1.94
N GLY A 15 2.57 -6.24 -1.29
CA GLY A 15 2.42 -4.91 -1.85
C GLY A 15 1.09 -4.25 -1.55
N ASP A 16 0.72 -3.28 -2.36
CA ASP A 16 -0.43 -2.40 -2.12
C ASP A 16 -1.76 -3.09 -2.41
N PHE A 17 -2.32 -3.73 -1.42
CA PHE A 17 -3.68 -4.29 -1.50
C PHE A 17 -4.69 -3.59 -0.59
N LEU A 18 -4.26 -2.59 0.18
CA LEU A 18 -5.08 -1.90 1.17
C LEU A 18 -5.60 -0.53 0.71
N ALA A 19 -5.28 -0.11 -0.50
CA ALA A 19 -5.58 1.23 -0.99
C ALA A 19 -7.08 1.52 -1.04
N THR A 20 -7.83 0.67 -1.71
CA THR A 20 -9.27 0.87 -1.90
C THR A 20 -10.07 0.30 -0.74
N GLY A 21 -10.98 1.10 -0.18
CA GLY A 21 -11.88 0.67 0.89
C GLY A 21 -11.25 0.68 2.28
N THR A 22 -10.05 1.20 2.45
CA THR A 22 -9.42 1.34 3.75
C THR A 22 -9.96 2.55 4.48
N VAL A 23 -10.32 2.37 5.76
CA VAL A 23 -10.82 3.42 6.64
C VAL A 23 -9.80 3.69 7.74
N TYR A 24 -9.48 4.95 7.97
CA TYR A 24 -8.48 5.39 8.93
C TYR A 24 -9.09 6.25 10.02
N ARG A 25 -8.55 6.16 11.24
CA ARG A 25 -8.83 7.16 12.25
C ARG A 25 -8.14 8.47 11.88
N LYS A 26 -8.88 9.56 11.85
CA LYS A 26 -8.39 10.88 11.42
C LYS A 26 -7.17 11.35 12.22
N GLY A 27 -7.18 11.24 13.54
CA GLY A 27 -6.06 11.66 14.38
C GLY A 27 -4.76 10.91 14.08
N LEU A 28 -4.86 9.62 13.73
CA LEU A 28 -3.72 8.79 13.38
C LEU A 28 -3.09 9.26 12.07
N ILE A 29 -3.89 9.54 11.04
CA ILE A 29 -3.42 10.04 9.75
C ILE A 29 -2.77 11.42 9.89
N LYS A 30 -3.35 12.30 10.71
CA LYS A 30 -2.80 13.63 11.00
C LYS A 30 -1.39 13.54 11.62
N ASN A 31 -1.17 12.66 12.58
CA ASN A 31 0.12 12.45 13.22
C ASN A 31 1.20 11.97 12.24
N LEU A 32 0.82 11.24 11.19
CA LEU A 32 1.71 10.77 10.12
C LEU A 32 1.86 11.79 8.99
N LYS A 33 1.33 13.01 9.14
CA LYS A 33 1.39 14.07 8.14
C LYS A 33 0.71 13.72 6.82
N TYR A 34 -0.32 12.89 6.86
CA TYR A 34 -1.09 12.47 5.68
C TYR A 34 -0.24 11.81 4.58
N TYR A 35 -0.65 11.97 3.33
CA TYR A 35 0.11 11.51 2.18
C TYR A 35 1.34 12.39 1.94
N ASN A 36 2.38 11.79 1.39
CA ASN A 36 3.55 12.52 0.96
C ASN A 36 3.25 13.29 -0.35
N GLU A 37 3.10 14.60 -0.24
CA GLU A 37 2.76 15.46 -1.39
C GLU A 37 3.86 15.51 -2.45
N ARG A 38 5.13 15.32 -2.06
CA ARG A 38 6.26 15.30 -3.01
C ARG A 38 6.19 14.13 -3.97
N THR A 39 5.51 13.08 -3.58
CA THR A 39 5.38 11.84 -4.34
C THR A 39 3.95 11.58 -4.78
N LYS A 40 3.10 12.59 -4.74
CA LYS A 40 1.74 12.51 -5.28
C LYS A 40 1.77 12.03 -6.73
N ASN A 41 0.78 11.25 -7.10
CA ASN A 41 0.69 10.62 -8.42
C ASN A 41 1.80 9.58 -8.71
N SER A 42 2.54 9.12 -7.70
CA SER A 42 3.48 7.99 -7.85
C SER A 42 2.76 6.66 -8.12
N GLY A 43 1.52 6.56 -7.69
CA GLY A 43 0.74 5.32 -7.70
C GLY A 43 0.94 4.46 -6.45
N LEU A 44 1.71 4.93 -5.47
CA LEU A 44 2.00 4.23 -4.21
C LEU A 44 1.71 5.08 -2.96
N GLU A 45 0.94 6.14 -3.09
CA GLU A 45 0.63 7.06 -1.99
C GLU A 45 -0.01 6.32 -0.80
N ASN A 46 -0.99 5.48 -1.10
CA ASN A 46 -1.67 4.68 -0.07
C ASN A 46 -0.72 3.66 0.56
N TYR A 47 0.08 3.00 -0.25
CA TYR A 47 1.03 2.00 0.24
C TYR A 47 2.09 2.63 1.15
N GLU A 48 2.63 3.78 0.78
CA GLU A 48 3.57 4.53 1.62
C GLU A 48 2.95 4.89 2.98
N LEU A 49 1.69 5.34 2.99
CA LEU A 49 0.97 5.62 4.23
C LEU A 49 0.80 4.38 5.11
N ILE A 50 0.42 3.25 4.51
CA ILE A 50 0.29 1.98 5.22
C ILE A 50 1.63 1.53 5.82
N LEU A 51 2.73 1.67 5.08
CA LEU A 51 4.06 1.34 5.59
C LEU A 51 4.47 2.22 6.77
N LYS A 52 4.12 3.51 6.74
CA LYS A 52 4.33 4.41 7.89
C LYS A 52 3.53 3.98 9.12
N LEU A 53 2.29 3.53 8.91
CA LEU A 53 1.45 2.99 9.99
C LEU A 53 2.10 1.76 10.63
N LEU A 54 2.61 0.84 9.81
CA LEU A 54 3.30 -0.35 10.29
C LEU A 54 4.58 -0.02 11.05
N GLU A 55 5.36 0.94 10.58
CA GLU A 55 6.57 1.41 11.25
C GLU A 55 6.28 2.00 12.64
N SER A 56 5.13 2.67 12.77
CA SER A 56 4.66 3.24 14.04
C SER A 56 3.93 2.25 14.94
N ASN A 57 3.92 0.96 14.61
CA ASN A 57 3.26 -0.13 15.35
C ASN A 57 1.74 0.01 15.50
N PHE A 58 1.08 0.68 14.57
CA PHE A 58 -0.37 0.71 14.53
C PHE A 58 -0.95 -0.58 13.94
N GLU A 59 -2.11 -0.96 14.41
CA GLU A 59 -2.81 -2.15 14.00
C GLU A 59 -4.02 -1.83 13.14
N GLY A 60 -4.35 -2.74 12.25
CA GLY A 60 -5.56 -2.70 11.45
C GLY A 60 -6.37 -3.98 11.60
N LYS A 61 -7.64 -3.92 11.22
CA LYS A 61 -8.52 -5.09 11.18
C LYS A 61 -9.20 -5.22 9.83
N ARG A 62 -9.29 -6.43 9.34
CA ARG A 62 -10.08 -6.74 8.16
C ARG A 62 -11.54 -6.88 8.54
N ILE A 63 -12.42 -6.23 7.79
CA ILE A 63 -13.85 -6.52 7.83
C ILE A 63 -14.10 -7.70 6.89
N ASN A 64 -14.51 -8.84 7.43
CA ASN A 64 -14.70 -10.07 6.64
C ASN A 64 -16.04 -10.07 5.91
N LYS A 65 -16.24 -9.08 5.04
CA LYS A 65 -17.44 -8.92 4.21
C LYS A 65 -17.04 -8.31 2.86
N PHE A 66 -17.78 -8.65 1.81
CA PHE A 66 -17.67 -7.98 0.53
C PHE A 66 -18.52 -6.71 0.56
N LEU A 67 -17.88 -5.54 0.56
CA LEU A 67 -18.57 -4.26 0.79
C LEU A 67 -18.56 -3.32 -0.41
N PHE A 68 -17.79 -3.63 -1.46
CA PHE A 68 -17.74 -2.82 -2.66
C PHE A 68 -17.29 -3.64 -3.87
N TYR A 69 -17.53 -3.11 -5.07
CA TYR A 69 -17.05 -3.67 -6.34
C TYR A 69 -15.80 -2.95 -6.80
N TYR A 70 -14.75 -3.68 -7.11
CA TYR A 70 -13.53 -3.13 -7.68
C TYR A 70 -13.54 -3.27 -9.21
N ARG A 71 -13.68 -2.16 -9.92
CA ARG A 71 -13.71 -2.13 -11.38
C ARG A 71 -12.30 -2.21 -11.94
N LYS A 72 -12.06 -3.18 -12.82
CA LYS A 72 -10.82 -3.28 -13.58
C LYS A 72 -11.05 -2.84 -15.02
N HIS A 73 -10.19 -1.99 -15.55
CA HIS A 73 -10.21 -1.54 -16.94
C HIS A 73 -8.80 -1.17 -17.40
N LYS A 74 -8.59 -1.01 -18.72
CA LYS A 74 -7.27 -0.74 -19.30
C LYS A 74 -6.63 0.59 -18.85
N LYS A 75 -7.42 1.52 -18.34
CA LYS A 75 -6.97 2.85 -17.87
C LYS A 75 -6.74 2.92 -16.36
N ASN A 76 -6.70 1.79 -15.65
CA ASN A 76 -6.37 1.79 -14.23
C ASN A 76 -4.97 2.36 -13.99
N VAL A 77 -4.82 3.14 -12.91
CA VAL A 77 -3.55 3.79 -12.54
C VAL A 77 -2.41 2.78 -12.41
N SER A 78 -2.67 1.62 -11.82
CA SER A 78 -1.70 0.54 -11.65
C SER A 78 -1.13 0.02 -12.99
N ILE A 79 -1.93 0.07 -14.07
CA ILE A 79 -1.49 -0.32 -15.41
C ILE A 79 -0.71 0.80 -16.07
N LEU A 80 -1.26 2.03 -16.08
CA LEU A 80 -0.68 3.19 -16.75
C LEU A 80 0.65 3.64 -16.16
N LYS A 81 0.83 3.47 -14.85
CA LYS A 81 2.01 3.94 -14.12
C LYS A 81 2.95 2.82 -13.68
N LYS A 82 2.86 1.63 -14.26
CA LYS A 82 3.60 0.45 -13.81
C LYS A 82 5.12 0.71 -13.64
N LYS A 83 5.77 1.31 -14.63
CA LYS A 83 7.21 1.61 -14.56
C LYS A 83 7.55 2.59 -13.42
N LYS A 84 6.72 3.61 -13.24
CA LYS A 84 6.88 4.61 -12.18
C LYS A 84 6.66 3.99 -10.81
N ILE A 85 5.65 3.14 -10.66
CA ILE A 85 5.35 2.38 -9.44
C ILE A 85 6.55 1.52 -9.05
N ILE A 86 7.11 0.76 -9.99
CA ILE A 86 8.27 -0.11 -9.73
C ILE A 86 9.49 0.72 -9.28
N SER A 87 9.82 1.76 -10.01
CA SER A 87 10.97 2.62 -9.70
C SER A 87 10.83 3.29 -8.32
N TYR A 88 9.67 3.89 -8.07
CA TYR A 88 9.40 4.55 -6.80
C TYR A 88 9.33 3.55 -5.64
N GLY A 89 8.70 2.40 -5.84
CA GLY A 89 8.59 1.37 -4.82
C GLY A 89 9.95 0.83 -4.37
N LYS A 90 10.87 0.62 -5.29
CA LYS A 90 12.24 0.22 -4.95
C LYS A 90 12.95 1.26 -4.09
N LYS A 91 12.83 2.55 -4.43
CA LYS A 91 13.37 3.65 -3.63
C LYS A 91 12.74 3.72 -2.24
N LEU A 92 11.43 3.54 -2.16
CA LEU A 92 10.69 3.53 -0.91
C LEU A 92 11.14 2.40 0.00
N PHE A 93 11.29 1.18 -0.51
CA PHE A 93 11.78 0.03 0.24
C PHE A 93 13.20 0.23 0.75
N PHE A 94 14.07 0.77 -0.07
CA PHE A 94 15.42 1.13 0.34
C PHE A 94 15.40 2.15 1.47
N LYS A 95 14.67 3.25 1.30
CA LYS A 95 14.54 4.32 2.29
C LYS A 95 13.99 3.84 3.64
N MET A 96 13.03 2.92 3.61
CA MET A 96 12.39 2.38 4.82
C MET A 96 13.07 1.11 5.35
N ASN A 97 14.18 0.70 4.78
CA ASN A 97 14.93 -0.48 5.19
C ASN A 97 14.12 -1.78 5.12
N LEU A 98 13.32 -1.91 4.08
CA LEU A 98 12.41 -3.05 3.86
C LEU A 98 12.92 -4.08 2.84
N GLU A 99 14.11 -3.91 2.31
CA GLU A 99 14.65 -4.81 1.28
C GLU A 99 14.90 -6.23 1.78
N LYS A 100 15.03 -6.41 3.08
CA LYS A 100 15.17 -7.73 3.72
C LYS A 100 13.92 -8.62 3.61
N TYR A 101 12.76 -8.03 3.35
CA TYR A 101 11.52 -8.77 3.19
C TYR A 101 11.43 -9.34 1.78
N SER A 102 11.11 -10.63 1.69
CA SER A 102 10.84 -11.28 0.39
C SER A 102 9.52 -10.75 -0.19
N LYS A 103 9.49 -10.70 -1.52
CA LYS A 103 8.27 -10.32 -2.26
C LYS A 103 7.64 -11.60 -2.81
N ASN A 104 6.34 -11.75 -2.64
CA ASN A 104 5.61 -12.88 -3.21
C ASN A 104 5.09 -12.56 -4.62
N GLN A 105 4.49 -13.56 -5.27
CA GLN A 105 4.01 -13.46 -6.65
C GLN A 105 2.99 -12.34 -6.92
N PHE A 106 2.35 -11.81 -5.89
CA PHE A 106 1.36 -10.73 -6.02
C PHE A 106 1.98 -9.34 -5.91
N HIS A 107 3.27 -9.27 -5.60
CA HIS A 107 3.92 -7.97 -5.41
C HIS A 107 4.02 -7.21 -6.73
N PRO A 108 3.68 -5.89 -6.75
CA PRO A 108 3.55 -5.14 -8.00
C PRO A 108 4.85 -4.96 -8.79
N TRP A 109 6.00 -5.25 -8.22
CA TRP A 109 7.28 -5.17 -8.95
C TRP A 109 8.09 -6.47 -8.99
N ILE A 110 7.37 -7.55 -8.93
CA ILE A 110 7.92 -8.85 -9.32
C ILE A 110 7.68 -9.11 -10.80
#